data_c22b9a7c1e21ab84078d1510333557b6
#
_entry.id   c22b9a7c1e21ab84078d1510333557b6
#
_cell.length_a   1.000
_cell.length_b   1.000
_cell.length_c   1.000
_cell.angle_alpha   90.00
_cell.angle_beta   90.00
_cell.angle_gamma   90.00
#
_symmetry.space_group_name_H-M   'P 1'
#
loop_
_entity.id
_entity.type
_entity.pdbx_description
1 polymer ?
#
loop_
_entity_poly.entity_id
_entity_poly.type
_entity_poly.pdbx_seq_one_letter_code
_entity_poly.pdbx_strand_id
1 'polypeptide(L)'
;MICFLSFVSFAFSQITYNLNPTILLLKEKYSLINGIEKLKIFPIKKDSFQLGFTQNYYYNTNHPNFENHNGFYFPKGFGSISSALFYYNSKYISFSIGPHRIINNEYHKVLPQKKDSFSVNNDVPLESIENSKSLKFRNTGLSLHYSSLYLGYGNWNQWWGPGIHNSLVMTNNAEGIAHYFVGTSDYQPLVGDLKYYFKYMVSDVMHNNAGAKYFLSAYYFNLRYNNIELGKSRHILNGGYNDIPWSINDAMDVLITQNNIKYWDEIVDYYISANFPSSGLKIFLEVGFLNRSFNEKDPKVYSDHTMGSNLGLRKYSAFGYDELMFGFEYTRLVQGLYYDIIPTPNWYDNIKYNYSSYRGRRWAAHSGADSDDFLVFIGYINDRASIIYGVNYERHGVTYHFPPEVKFESRISVSFKYKNTFIYLNYENEYIEHYGFVDVNRNVWNETFEPGSIQRTQTLLISIEHTFSF
;
A
#
# COMPACT_ATOMS: atom_id res chain seq x y z
N MET A 1 32.11 25.80 5.54
CA MET A 1 30.80 26.45 5.44
C MET A 1 30.12 26.12 4.11
N ILE A 2 29.94 24.83 3.79
CA ILE A 2 29.25 24.34 2.57
C ILE A 2 28.51 23.04 2.94
N CYS A 3 27.57 23.08 3.89
CA CYS A 3 26.79 21.90 4.28
C CYS A 3 25.31 22.18 4.60
N PHE A 4 24.73 23.26 4.10
CA PHE A 4 23.37 23.65 4.52
C PHE A 4 22.32 23.75 3.39
N LEU A 5 22.55 23.17 2.22
CA LEU A 5 21.68 23.45 1.05
C LEU A 5 20.95 22.23 0.44
N SER A 6 20.71 21.15 1.20
CA SER A 6 20.06 19.96 0.63
C SER A 6 18.72 19.52 1.24
N PHE A 7 18.02 20.35 2.01
CA PHE A 7 17.01 19.88 2.97
C PHE A 7 15.53 20.06 2.64
N VAL A 8 15.09 20.33 1.44
CA VAL A 8 13.66 20.70 1.24
C VAL A 8 12.86 19.84 0.26
N SER A 9 13.27 18.65 -0.10
CA SER A 9 12.58 17.93 -1.21
C SER A 9 11.88 16.63 -0.87
N PHE A 10 11.50 16.34 0.38
CA PHE A 10 11.12 14.97 0.79
C PHE A 10 9.66 14.68 1.08
N ALA A 11 8.86 15.62 1.50
CA ALA A 11 7.46 15.35 1.80
C ALA A 11 6.67 14.80 0.60
N PHE A 12 7.19 14.98 -0.60
CA PHE A 12 6.50 14.64 -1.85
C PHE A 12 7.24 13.65 -2.76
N SER A 13 8.32 13.04 -2.31
CA SER A 13 8.98 11.98 -3.10
C SER A 13 8.09 10.74 -3.29
N GLN A 14 7.02 10.61 -2.51
CA GLN A 14 6.01 9.58 -2.64
C GLN A 14 4.81 10.00 -3.51
N ILE A 15 4.74 11.25 -3.95
CA ILE A 15 3.73 11.68 -4.90
C ILE A 15 4.19 11.27 -6.29
N THR A 16 4.05 10.02 -6.59
CA THR A 16 4.15 9.54 -7.95
C THR A 16 2.73 9.26 -8.44
N TYR A 17 2.30 9.89 -9.51
CA TYR A 17 1.14 9.42 -10.29
C TYR A 17 1.35 8.03 -10.84
N ASN A 18 2.54 7.51 -10.61
CA ASN A 18 3.03 6.37 -11.29
C ASN A 18 2.42 5.13 -10.68
N LEU A 19 1.62 4.45 -11.44
CA LEU A 19 1.13 3.10 -11.21
C LEU A 19 2.27 2.06 -11.25
N ASN A 20 3.53 2.51 -11.14
CA ASN A 20 4.69 1.67 -11.35
C ASN A 20 5.44 1.35 -10.06
N PRO A 21 5.30 0.14 -9.51
CA PRO A 21 6.09 -0.30 -8.36
C PRO A 21 7.61 -0.38 -8.64
N THR A 22 8.04 -0.46 -9.91
CA THR A 22 9.47 -0.52 -10.27
C THR A 22 10.24 0.74 -9.90
N ILE A 23 9.55 1.87 -9.78
CA ILE A 23 10.16 3.11 -9.31
C ILE A 23 10.64 3.01 -7.86
N LEU A 24 9.89 2.30 -7.02
CA LEU A 24 10.29 2.05 -5.64
C LEU A 24 11.59 1.24 -5.59
N LEU A 25 11.68 0.21 -6.42
CA LEU A 25 12.89 -0.63 -6.54
C LEU A 25 14.10 0.18 -7.05
N LEU A 26 13.89 1.06 -8.02
CA LEU A 26 14.94 1.92 -8.52
C LEU A 26 15.44 2.89 -7.45
N LYS A 27 14.53 3.52 -6.71
CA LYS A 27 14.87 4.40 -5.57
C LYS A 27 15.65 3.64 -4.51
N GLU A 28 15.21 2.46 -4.16
CA GLU A 28 15.86 1.62 -3.16
C GLU A 28 17.27 1.21 -3.60
N LYS A 29 17.44 0.77 -4.86
CA LYS A 29 18.77 0.45 -5.42
C LYS A 29 19.75 1.60 -5.25
N TYR A 30 19.34 2.81 -5.62
CA TYR A 30 20.22 3.98 -5.50
C TYR A 30 20.49 4.38 -4.06
N SER A 31 19.51 4.31 -3.20
CA SER A 31 19.68 4.55 -1.77
C SER A 31 20.65 3.55 -1.16
N LEU A 32 20.49 2.28 -1.48
CA LEU A 32 21.28 1.20 -0.92
C LEU A 32 22.74 1.21 -1.41
N ILE A 33 22.97 1.31 -2.71
CA ILE A 33 24.32 1.13 -3.31
C ILE A 33 25.10 2.42 -3.28
N ASN A 34 24.48 3.54 -3.59
CA ASN A 34 25.17 4.82 -3.80
C ASN A 34 25.03 5.77 -2.61
N GLY A 35 24.34 5.38 -1.53
CA GLY A 35 24.04 6.27 -0.40
C GLY A 35 23.23 7.51 -0.80
N ILE A 36 22.64 7.50 -1.99
CA ILE A 36 21.82 8.60 -2.50
C ILE A 36 20.42 8.39 -1.91
N GLU A 37 20.16 8.96 -0.76
CA GLU A 37 18.84 8.91 -0.11
C GLU A 37 17.70 9.44 -1.00
N LYS A 38 18.03 10.00 -2.18
CA LYS A 38 17.14 10.84 -2.99
C LYS A 38 17.28 10.60 -4.49
N LEU A 39 16.77 9.51 -5.01
CA LEU A 39 16.57 9.47 -6.44
C LEU A 39 15.42 10.41 -6.83
N LYS A 40 15.74 11.52 -7.42
CA LYS A 40 14.77 12.38 -8.11
C LYS A 40 14.49 11.75 -9.47
N ILE A 41 13.40 11.07 -9.60
CA ILE A 41 12.97 10.57 -10.92
C ILE A 41 12.75 11.74 -11.86
N PHE A 42 12.22 12.84 -11.32
CA PHE A 42 12.21 14.15 -11.95
C PHE A 42 12.86 15.14 -10.97
N PRO A 43 13.86 15.93 -11.39
CA PRO A 43 14.49 16.90 -10.51
C PRO A 43 13.48 17.99 -10.14
N ILE A 44 13.03 17.98 -8.89
CA ILE A 44 12.22 19.07 -8.36
C ILE A 44 13.18 20.21 -8.03
N LYS A 45 13.15 21.26 -8.82
CA LYS A 45 13.87 22.50 -8.47
C LYS A 45 13.19 23.12 -7.26
N LYS A 46 13.97 23.69 -6.37
CA LYS A 46 13.45 24.52 -5.28
C LYS A 46 12.82 25.79 -5.88
N ASP A 47 11.72 26.23 -5.31
CA ASP A 47 10.98 27.41 -5.76
C ASP A 47 10.57 27.33 -7.24
N SER A 48 10.18 26.15 -7.69
CA SER A 48 9.76 25.90 -9.07
C SER A 48 8.35 25.30 -9.12
N PHE A 49 7.70 25.57 -10.23
CA PHE A 49 6.44 24.99 -10.59
C PHE A 49 6.67 23.81 -11.54
N GLN A 50 5.98 22.72 -11.33
CA GLN A 50 6.01 21.56 -12.20
C GLN A 50 4.60 21.19 -12.64
N LEU A 51 4.50 20.71 -13.87
CA LEU A 51 3.29 20.19 -14.45
C LEU A 51 3.57 18.82 -15.04
N GLY A 52 2.95 17.79 -14.47
CA GLY A 52 2.99 16.43 -14.98
C GLY A 52 1.70 16.08 -15.69
N PHE A 53 1.78 15.36 -16.80
CA PHE A 53 0.66 14.70 -17.45
C PHE A 53 0.89 13.21 -17.50
N THR A 54 -0.12 12.45 -17.14
CA THR A 54 -0.09 10.99 -17.22
C THR A 54 -1.30 10.51 -18.02
N GLN A 55 -1.03 9.68 -19.01
CA GLN A 55 -2.05 8.98 -19.76
C GLN A 55 -1.84 7.49 -19.60
N ASN A 56 -2.84 6.82 -19.03
CA ASN A 56 -2.87 5.38 -18.91
C ASN A 56 -3.93 4.80 -19.85
N TYR A 57 -3.57 3.71 -20.53
CA TYR A 57 -4.48 2.87 -21.28
C TYR A 57 -4.39 1.46 -20.74
N TYR A 58 -5.53 0.82 -20.55
CA TYR A 58 -5.55 -0.58 -20.13
C TYR A 58 -6.55 -1.39 -20.93
N TYR A 59 -6.28 -2.68 -20.96
CA TYR A 59 -7.20 -3.70 -21.44
C TYR A 59 -7.20 -4.86 -20.46
N ASN A 60 -8.40 -5.24 -20.00
CA ASN A 60 -8.59 -6.34 -19.05
C ASN A 60 -9.60 -7.33 -19.64
N THR A 61 -9.31 -8.61 -19.57
CA THR A 61 -10.14 -9.66 -20.18
C THR A 61 -11.27 -10.14 -19.29
N ASN A 62 -11.20 -9.94 -17.96
CA ASN A 62 -12.19 -10.49 -17.03
C ASN A 62 -12.41 -9.60 -15.79
N HIS A 63 -12.17 -10.12 -14.58
CA HIS A 63 -12.44 -9.37 -13.35
C HIS A 63 -11.36 -8.31 -13.07
N PRO A 64 -11.69 -7.27 -12.29
CA PRO A 64 -10.72 -6.26 -11.91
C PRO A 64 -9.59 -6.86 -11.06
N ASN A 65 -8.38 -6.54 -11.43
CA ASN A 65 -7.17 -6.91 -10.71
C ASN A 65 -6.22 -5.70 -10.62
N PHE A 66 -4.94 -5.92 -10.45
CA PHE A 66 -3.90 -4.94 -10.15
C PHE A 66 -4.00 -4.36 -8.75
N GLU A 67 -3.25 -4.95 -7.87
CA GLU A 67 -3.02 -4.46 -6.52
C GLU A 67 -1.99 -3.31 -6.52
N ASN A 68 -2.08 -2.48 -5.49
CA ASN A 68 -1.13 -1.38 -5.25
C ASN A 68 -1.05 -0.32 -6.36
N HIS A 69 -2.11 -0.15 -7.13
CA HIS A 69 -2.20 0.85 -8.19
C HIS A 69 -2.98 2.11 -7.78
N ASN A 70 -2.73 2.61 -6.56
CA ASN A 70 -3.34 3.83 -6.02
C ASN A 70 -4.88 3.79 -6.02
N GLY A 71 -5.47 2.61 -5.76
CA GLY A 71 -6.91 2.41 -5.74
C GLY A 71 -7.60 2.53 -7.10
N PHE A 72 -6.87 2.49 -8.21
CA PHE A 72 -7.48 2.39 -9.51
C PHE A 72 -8.03 0.99 -9.74
N TYR A 73 -9.25 0.92 -10.26
CA TYR A 73 -9.85 -0.28 -10.77
C TYR A 73 -9.62 -0.38 -12.28
N PHE A 74 -9.35 -1.59 -12.74
CA PHE A 74 -9.22 -1.92 -14.15
C PHE A 74 -10.28 -2.95 -14.53
N PRO A 75 -11.56 -2.53 -14.68
CA PRO A 75 -12.63 -3.45 -15.02
C PRO A 75 -12.44 -4.04 -16.42
N LYS A 76 -13.20 -5.11 -16.71
CA LYS A 76 -13.17 -5.78 -18.01
C LYS A 76 -13.35 -4.81 -19.16
N GLY A 77 -12.63 -5.06 -20.26
CA GLY A 77 -12.64 -4.26 -21.46
C GLY A 77 -11.51 -3.25 -21.53
N PHE A 78 -11.64 -2.32 -22.43
CA PHE A 78 -10.67 -1.24 -22.64
C PHE A 78 -11.06 -0.02 -21.81
N GLY A 79 -10.07 0.62 -21.20
CA GLY A 79 -10.29 1.88 -20.51
C GLY A 79 -9.06 2.77 -20.52
N SER A 80 -9.26 4.00 -20.07
CA SER A 80 -8.17 4.95 -19.94
C SER A 80 -8.31 5.84 -18.71
N ILE A 81 -7.16 6.32 -18.21
CA ILE A 81 -7.08 7.25 -17.09
C ILE A 81 -6.16 8.39 -17.52
N SER A 82 -6.73 9.58 -17.61
CA SER A 82 -5.99 10.81 -17.89
C SER A 82 -5.82 11.61 -16.62
N SER A 83 -4.61 12.02 -16.29
CA SER A 83 -4.31 12.80 -15.09
C SER A 83 -3.36 13.94 -15.39
N ALA A 84 -3.49 15.02 -14.65
CA ALA A 84 -2.48 16.07 -14.56
C ALA A 84 -2.06 16.27 -13.12
N LEU A 85 -0.84 16.70 -12.88
CA LEU A 85 -0.34 17.12 -11.58
C LEU A 85 0.25 18.51 -11.68
N PHE A 86 -0.35 19.43 -10.99
CA PHE A 86 0.23 20.73 -10.70
C PHE A 86 0.93 20.65 -9.36
N TYR A 87 2.20 20.96 -9.33
CA TYR A 87 3.00 20.84 -8.13
C TYR A 87 3.90 22.07 -7.97
N TYR A 88 3.90 22.63 -6.75
CA TYR A 88 4.78 23.70 -6.33
C TYR A 88 5.46 23.35 -5.01
N ASN A 89 6.74 23.64 -4.89
CA ASN A 89 7.49 23.42 -3.67
C ASN A 89 8.41 24.58 -3.41
N SER A 90 8.28 25.19 -2.24
CA SER A 90 9.17 26.24 -1.74
C SER A 90 9.73 25.87 -0.37
N LYS A 91 10.50 26.77 0.22
CA LYS A 91 11.06 26.60 1.56
C LYS A 91 9.98 26.49 2.65
N TYR A 92 8.81 27.15 2.45
CA TYR A 92 7.79 27.29 3.48
C TYR A 92 6.46 26.64 3.13
N ILE A 93 6.18 26.47 1.86
CA ILE A 93 4.88 25.99 1.37
C ILE A 93 5.11 25.02 0.23
N SER A 94 4.35 23.93 0.26
CA SER A 94 4.20 23.06 -0.90
C SER A 94 2.73 22.80 -1.14
N PHE A 95 2.32 22.77 -2.39
CA PHE A 95 0.98 22.34 -2.75
C PHE A 95 1.01 21.47 -3.99
N SER A 96 0.00 20.63 -4.11
CA SER A 96 -0.28 19.84 -5.31
C SER A 96 -1.76 19.82 -5.62
N ILE A 97 -2.09 19.78 -6.89
CA ILE A 97 -3.46 19.60 -7.38
C ILE A 97 -3.43 18.57 -8.50
N GLY A 98 -4.11 17.43 -8.27
CA GLY A 98 -4.08 16.28 -9.15
C GLY A 98 -5.43 15.91 -9.74
N PRO A 99 -5.96 16.68 -10.72
CA PRO A 99 -7.15 16.28 -11.43
C PRO A 99 -6.91 15.02 -12.25
N HIS A 100 -7.90 14.12 -12.24
CA HIS A 100 -7.89 12.94 -13.09
C HIS A 100 -9.30 12.60 -13.58
N ARG A 101 -9.34 11.92 -14.70
CA ARG A 101 -10.56 11.44 -15.32
C ARG A 101 -10.38 10.00 -15.74
N ILE A 102 -11.34 9.16 -15.34
CA ILE A 102 -11.38 7.75 -15.72
C ILE A 102 -12.41 7.59 -16.82
N ILE A 103 -12.04 6.91 -17.91
CA ILE A 103 -12.94 6.51 -18.98
C ILE A 103 -12.88 4.99 -19.04
N ASN A 104 -14.00 4.37 -18.72
CA ASN A 104 -14.19 2.94 -18.90
C ASN A 104 -15.53 2.70 -19.56
N ASN A 105 -15.56 1.75 -20.46
CA ASN A 105 -16.74 1.47 -21.26
C ASN A 105 -17.61 0.35 -20.66
N GLU A 106 -17.02 -0.53 -19.82
CA GLU A 106 -17.76 -1.69 -19.33
C GLU A 106 -17.35 -2.01 -17.87
N TYR A 107 -18.35 -2.04 -17.02
CA TYR A 107 -18.22 -2.53 -15.66
C TYR A 107 -19.10 -3.77 -15.49
N HIS A 108 -18.46 -4.91 -15.26
CA HIS A 108 -19.17 -6.11 -14.87
C HIS A 108 -19.19 -6.23 -13.36
N LYS A 109 -20.37 -6.12 -12.80
CA LYS A 109 -20.61 -6.40 -11.39
C LYS A 109 -20.50 -7.91 -11.19
N VAL A 110 -19.35 -8.42 -10.81
CA VAL A 110 -19.21 -9.77 -10.29
C VAL A 110 -19.42 -9.70 -8.79
N LEU A 111 -20.61 -10.11 -8.35
CA LEU A 111 -20.86 -10.29 -6.92
C LEU A 111 -20.58 -11.74 -6.59
N PRO A 112 -19.57 -12.04 -5.77
CA PRO A 112 -19.34 -13.38 -5.28
C PRO A 112 -20.55 -13.83 -4.46
N GLN A 113 -20.86 -15.11 -4.52
CA GLN A 113 -21.99 -15.68 -3.76
C GLN A 113 -21.83 -15.49 -2.25
N LYS A 114 -20.57 -15.46 -1.77
CA LYS A 114 -20.21 -15.18 -0.37
C LYS A 114 -19.66 -13.77 -0.23
N LYS A 115 -20.47 -12.77 -0.52
CA LYS A 115 -20.07 -11.35 -0.53
C LYS A 115 -19.38 -10.93 0.77
N ASP A 116 -19.90 -11.30 1.93
CA ASP A 116 -19.35 -10.88 3.21
C ASP A 116 -17.96 -11.51 3.45
N SER A 117 -17.83 -12.81 3.19
CA SER A 117 -16.54 -13.50 3.27
C SER A 117 -15.52 -12.91 2.29
N PHE A 118 -15.96 -12.57 1.07
CA PHE A 118 -15.12 -11.93 0.08
C PHE A 118 -14.64 -10.56 0.56
N SER A 119 -15.52 -9.77 1.15
CA SER A 119 -15.15 -8.43 1.66
C SER A 119 -14.18 -8.47 2.84
N VAL A 120 -14.17 -9.54 3.63
CA VAL A 120 -13.19 -9.76 4.71
C VAL A 120 -11.84 -10.16 4.15
N ASN A 121 -11.81 -11.12 3.24
CA ASN A 121 -10.59 -11.80 2.79
C ASN A 121 -9.99 -11.21 1.51
N ASN A 122 -10.70 -10.31 0.85
CA ASN A 122 -10.31 -9.70 -0.42
C ASN A 122 -10.69 -8.22 -0.44
N ASP A 123 -10.54 -7.54 -1.57
CA ASP A 123 -11.06 -6.18 -1.75
C ASP A 123 -12.58 -6.18 -1.69
N VAL A 124 -13.17 -5.12 -1.14
CA VAL A 124 -14.62 -4.97 -1.03
C VAL A 124 -15.21 -4.70 -2.40
N PRO A 125 -16.11 -5.53 -2.93
CA PRO A 125 -16.75 -5.28 -4.21
C PRO A 125 -17.58 -4.00 -4.15
N LEU A 126 -17.30 -3.04 -5.01
CA LEU A 126 -18.14 -1.87 -5.14
C LEU A 126 -19.44 -2.25 -5.88
N GLU A 127 -20.58 -1.85 -5.35
CA GLU A 127 -21.88 -2.04 -6.01
C GLU A 127 -22.02 -1.22 -7.28
N SER A 128 -21.37 -0.06 -7.30
CA SER A 128 -21.20 0.75 -8.48
C SER A 128 -19.80 1.36 -8.45
N ILE A 129 -18.95 0.95 -9.36
CA ILE A 129 -17.89 1.88 -9.76
C ILE A 129 -18.65 2.91 -10.60
N GLU A 130 -18.78 4.09 -10.07
CA GLU A 130 -19.24 5.18 -10.89
C GLU A 130 -18.37 5.22 -12.13
N ASN A 131 -18.92 4.89 -13.28
CA ASN A 131 -18.42 5.29 -14.57
C ASN A 131 -18.46 6.81 -14.62
N SER A 132 -17.77 7.43 -13.67
CA SER A 132 -17.83 8.85 -13.52
C SER A 132 -16.91 9.44 -14.56
N LYS A 133 -17.52 9.86 -15.67
CA LYS A 133 -16.94 10.87 -16.54
C LYS A 133 -16.62 12.17 -15.77
N SER A 134 -16.80 12.16 -14.46
CA SER A 134 -16.56 13.29 -13.57
C SER A 134 -15.06 13.46 -13.31
N LEU A 135 -14.64 14.71 -13.28
CA LEU A 135 -13.31 15.07 -12.84
C LEU A 135 -13.18 14.79 -11.34
N LYS A 136 -12.19 14.02 -10.96
CA LYS A 136 -11.84 13.75 -9.56
C LYS A 136 -10.45 14.28 -9.23
N PHE A 137 -10.12 14.37 -7.96
CA PHE A 137 -8.85 14.89 -7.51
C PHE A 137 -8.13 13.87 -6.63
N ARG A 138 -6.88 13.55 -6.98
CA ARG A 138 -5.96 12.74 -6.20
C ARG A 138 -4.66 13.49 -5.98
N ASN A 139 -3.88 13.09 -4.98
CA ASN A 139 -2.61 13.74 -4.67
C ASN A 139 -2.75 15.27 -4.58
N THR A 140 -3.86 15.72 -3.99
CA THR A 140 -4.20 17.13 -3.85
C THR A 140 -4.07 17.54 -2.40
N GLY A 141 -3.39 18.64 -2.14
CA GLY A 141 -3.22 19.13 -0.79
C GLY A 141 -2.22 20.26 -0.66
N LEU A 142 -2.14 20.76 0.56
CA LEU A 142 -1.29 21.86 0.97
C LEU A 142 -0.48 21.45 2.19
N SER A 143 0.80 21.81 2.24
CA SER A 143 1.61 21.69 3.44
C SER A 143 2.43 22.95 3.70
N LEU A 144 2.60 23.25 4.98
CA LEU A 144 3.45 24.32 5.50
C LEU A 144 4.70 23.67 6.08
N HIS A 145 5.85 24.29 5.84
CA HIS A 145 7.14 23.82 6.27
C HIS A 145 7.82 24.84 7.19
N TYR A 146 8.32 24.35 8.30
CA TYR A 146 9.18 25.15 9.19
C TYR A 146 10.38 24.30 9.63
N SER A 147 11.56 24.64 9.17
CA SER A 147 12.77 23.82 9.37
C SER A 147 12.54 22.39 8.83
N SER A 148 12.60 21.40 9.69
CA SER A 148 12.38 19.99 9.36
C SER A 148 10.94 19.52 9.61
N LEU A 149 10.12 20.34 10.26
CA LEU A 149 8.73 20.02 10.51
C LEU A 149 7.87 20.43 9.33
N TYR A 150 6.84 19.64 9.09
CA TYR A 150 5.80 19.97 8.14
C TYR A 150 4.42 19.58 8.69
N LEU A 151 3.42 20.35 8.34
CA LEU A 151 2.03 20.10 8.67
C LEU A 151 1.17 20.44 7.47
N GLY A 152 0.06 19.80 7.31
CA GLY A 152 -0.82 20.08 6.18
C GLY A 152 -2.08 19.24 6.14
N TYR A 153 -2.76 19.36 5.01
CA TYR A 153 -3.95 18.59 4.67
C TYR A 153 -3.90 18.17 3.21
N GLY A 154 -4.24 16.91 2.93
CA GLY A 154 -4.31 16.40 1.57
C GLY A 154 -4.63 14.92 1.49
N ASN A 155 -4.79 14.41 0.27
CA ASN A 155 -5.14 13.02 -0.01
C ASN A 155 -4.01 12.27 -0.73
N TRP A 156 -2.80 12.42 -0.23
CA TRP A 156 -1.65 11.67 -0.76
C TRP A 156 -1.66 10.22 -0.28
N ASN A 157 -1.33 9.31 -1.18
CA ASN A 157 -1.08 7.93 -0.82
C ASN A 157 0.09 7.81 0.15
N GLN A 158 0.01 6.81 1.02
CA GLN A 158 1.01 6.51 2.04
C GLN A 158 1.46 5.06 1.88
N TRP A 159 2.73 4.80 2.12
CA TRP A 159 3.28 3.47 2.25
C TRP A 159 4.11 3.39 3.53
N TRP A 160 3.71 2.55 4.47
CA TRP A 160 4.34 2.45 5.78
C TRP A 160 4.82 1.02 6.02
N GLY A 161 6.09 0.80 5.84
CA GLY A 161 6.73 -0.51 5.97
C GLY A 161 7.88 -0.68 4.97
N PRO A 162 8.67 -1.72 5.15
CA PRO A 162 9.86 -1.99 4.35
C PRO A 162 9.56 -2.77 3.07
N GLY A 163 8.37 -3.34 2.93
CA GLY A 163 7.91 -4.11 1.77
C GLY A 163 7.65 -3.25 0.54
N ILE A 164 7.54 -3.87 -0.62
CA ILE A 164 7.13 -3.24 -1.89
C ILE A 164 5.85 -3.86 -2.45
N HIS A 165 5.49 -5.03 -1.97
CA HIS A 165 4.30 -5.77 -2.37
C HIS A 165 3.20 -5.64 -1.32
N ASN A 166 3.54 -5.83 -0.06
CA ASN A 166 2.65 -5.63 1.08
C ASN A 166 3.29 -4.77 2.18
N SER A 167 2.43 -4.18 2.98
CA SER A 167 2.69 -3.65 4.32
C SER A 167 1.43 -3.83 5.16
N LEU A 168 1.60 -4.11 6.44
CA LEU A 168 0.50 -4.52 7.30
C LEU A 168 -0.44 -3.38 7.69
N VAL A 169 0.02 -2.12 7.62
CA VAL A 169 -0.74 -0.96 8.09
C VAL A 169 -1.21 -0.06 6.95
N MET A 170 -0.35 0.23 5.96
CA MET A 170 -0.73 1.17 4.90
C MET A 170 0.07 0.94 3.62
N THR A 171 -0.66 0.82 2.51
CA THR A 171 -0.11 0.61 1.15
C THR A 171 -0.77 1.54 0.13
N ASN A 172 -0.33 1.45 -1.11
CA ASN A 172 -0.95 2.12 -2.25
C ASN A 172 -2.12 1.33 -2.87
N ASN A 173 -2.62 0.29 -2.20
CA ASN A 173 -3.72 -0.51 -2.74
C ASN A 173 -5.02 0.30 -2.80
N ALA A 174 -5.30 1.10 -1.77
CA ALA A 174 -6.39 2.09 -1.84
C ALA A 174 -5.90 3.44 -2.40
N GLU A 175 -6.83 4.29 -2.80
CA GLU A 175 -6.50 5.69 -3.08
C GLU A 175 -6.15 6.46 -1.80
N GLY A 176 -5.41 7.56 -1.95
CA GLY A 176 -5.02 8.39 -0.81
C GLY A 176 -6.23 8.95 -0.07
N ILE A 177 -6.30 8.65 1.23
CA ILE A 177 -7.33 9.14 2.13
C ILE A 177 -7.01 10.59 2.49
N ALA A 178 -7.99 11.49 2.41
CA ALA A 178 -7.79 12.87 2.83
C ALA A 178 -7.55 12.94 4.34
N HIS A 179 -6.46 13.59 4.77
CA HIS A 179 -6.02 13.61 6.16
C HIS A 179 -5.28 14.91 6.50
N TYR A 180 -5.41 15.32 7.76
CA TYR A 180 -4.49 16.27 8.40
C TYR A 180 -3.24 15.51 8.84
N PHE A 181 -2.09 16.15 8.77
CA PHE A 181 -0.85 15.50 9.21
C PHE A 181 0.12 16.52 9.81
N VAL A 182 0.99 15.98 10.65
CA VAL A 182 2.19 16.65 11.16
C VAL A 182 3.33 15.64 11.20
N GLY A 183 4.56 16.08 10.90
CA GLY A 183 5.70 15.18 10.94
C GLY A 183 7.01 15.86 10.55
N THR A 184 8.03 15.04 10.31
CA THR A 184 9.32 15.49 9.79
C THR A 184 9.36 15.29 8.28
N SER A 185 9.92 16.25 7.56
CA SER A 185 10.04 16.19 6.10
C SER A 185 11.00 15.10 5.61
N ASP A 186 11.91 14.66 6.47
CA ASP A 186 12.96 13.69 6.22
C ASP A 186 13.50 13.14 7.54
N TYR A 187 14.43 12.19 7.49
CA TYR A 187 15.18 11.74 8.66
C TYR A 187 15.93 12.90 9.30
N GLN A 188 15.72 13.12 10.59
CA GLN A 188 16.34 14.15 11.38
C GLN A 188 17.39 13.54 12.31
N PRO A 189 18.53 14.20 12.53
CA PRO A 189 19.53 13.73 13.50
C PRO A 189 18.93 13.75 14.91
N LEU A 190 19.19 12.70 15.67
CA LEU A 190 18.80 12.58 17.08
C LEU A 190 20.04 12.67 17.98
N VAL A 191 20.95 11.69 17.90
CA VAL A 191 22.21 11.65 18.63
C VAL A 191 23.25 10.91 17.78
N GLY A 192 24.39 11.52 17.52
CA GLY A 192 25.42 10.92 16.66
C GLY A 192 24.86 10.58 15.29
N ASP A 193 25.05 9.34 14.86
CA ASP A 193 24.55 8.84 13.58
C ASP A 193 23.10 8.35 13.64
N LEU A 194 22.47 8.35 14.82
CA LEU A 194 21.07 7.97 14.99
C LEU A 194 20.18 9.07 14.44
N LYS A 195 19.30 8.69 13.51
CA LYS A 195 18.33 9.57 12.88
C LYS A 195 16.91 9.06 13.17
N TYR A 196 15.94 9.98 13.20
CA TYR A 196 14.52 9.62 13.33
C TYR A 196 13.69 10.24 12.21
N TYR A 197 12.58 9.59 11.92
CA TYR A 197 11.49 10.09 11.07
C TYR A 197 10.18 9.88 11.79
N PHE A 198 9.28 10.86 11.71
CA PHE A 198 7.98 10.80 12.34
C PHE A 198 6.91 11.40 11.44
N LYS A 199 5.76 10.75 11.37
CA LYS A 199 4.54 11.27 10.79
C LYS A 199 3.33 10.85 11.61
N TYR A 200 2.45 11.78 11.90
CA TYR A 200 1.14 11.56 12.50
C TYR A 200 0.06 12.08 11.57
N MET A 201 -1.03 11.35 11.41
CA MET A 201 -2.15 11.74 10.56
C MET A 201 -3.49 11.42 11.20
N VAL A 202 -4.48 12.26 10.88
CA VAL A 202 -5.89 12.06 11.25
C VAL A 202 -6.77 12.33 10.03
N SER A 203 -7.66 11.38 9.74
CA SER A 203 -8.69 11.52 8.72
C SER A 203 -10.07 11.47 9.34
N ASP A 204 -10.93 12.40 8.93
CA ASP A 204 -12.32 12.50 9.34
C ASP A 204 -13.32 12.31 8.19
N VAL A 205 -12.84 11.87 7.05
CA VAL A 205 -13.66 11.69 5.84
C VAL A 205 -14.22 10.28 5.66
N MET A 206 -13.94 9.38 6.61
CA MET A 206 -14.36 8.00 6.53
C MET A 206 -15.82 7.83 6.92
N HIS A 207 -16.57 7.05 6.13
CA HIS A 207 -17.93 6.64 6.43
C HIS A 207 -18.08 5.16 6.24
N ASN A 208 -18.79 4.49 7.13
CA ASN A 208 -19.11 3.08 6.96
C ASN A 208 -20.28 2.87 5.98
N ASN A 209 -20.59 1.63 5.67
CA ASN A 209 -21.67 1.27 4.75
C ASN A 209 -23.07 1.72 5.23
N ALA A 210 -23.22 2.00 6.52
CA ALA A 210 -24.46 2.56 7.10
C ALA A 210 -24.46 4.10 7.06
N GLY A 211 -23.42 4.75 6.51
CA GLY A 211 -23.30 6.19 6.43
C GLY A 211 -22.80 6.87 7.72
N ALA A 212 -22.45 6.09 8.75
CA ALA A 212 -21.91 6.66 9.98
C ALA A 212 -20.44 7.05 9.78
N LYS A 213 -20.11 8.29 10.19
CA LYS A 213 -18.75 8.84 10.12
C LYS A 213 -17.85 8.19 11.17
N TYR A 214 -16.64 7.78 10.77
CA TYR A 214 -15.61 7.31 11.67
C TYR A 214 -14.27 7.98 11.36
N PHE A 215 -13.30 7.83 12.25
CA PHE A 215 -12.00 8.47 12.19
C PHE A 215 -10.90 7.44 12.03
N LEU A 216 -9.92 7.78 11.22
CA LEU A 216 -8.65 7.08 11.12
C LEU A 216 -7.57 7.97 11.73
N SER A 217 -6.96 7.53 12.81
CA SER A 217 -5.79 8.17 13.41
C SER A 217 -4.60 7.24 13.33
N ALA A 218 -3.47 7.72 12.82
CA ALA A 218 -2.33 6.86 12.60
C ALA A 218 -1.01 7.59 12.78
N TYR A 219 0.02 6.87 13.22
CA TYR A 219 1.39 7.37 13.20
C TYR A 219 2.38 6.36 12.65
N TYR A 220 3.47 6.90 12.14
CA TYR A 220 4.62 6.19 11.62
C TYR A 220 5.88 6.80 12.19
N PHE A 221 6.69 5.99 12.87
CA PHE A 221 7.92 6.41 13.52
C PHE A 221 9.06 5.47 13.17
N ASN A 222 10.18 6.01 12.72
CA ASN A 222 11.37 5.25 12.38
C ASN A 222 12.60 5.77 13.09
N LEU A 223 13.48 4.85 13.45
CA LEU A 223 14.84 5.10 13.89
C LEU A 223 15.80 4.45 12.89
N ARG A 224 16.79 5.21 12.44
CA ARG A 224 17.83 4.71 11.57
C ARG A 224 19.19 4.94 12.20
N TYR A 225 19.94 3.86 12.32
CA TYR A 225 21.32 3.89 12.78
C TYR A 225 22.18 3.11 11.77
N ASN A 226 23.08 3.83 11.09
CA ASN A 226 23.88 3.26 9.98
C ASN A 226 22.99 2.53 8.95
N ASN A 227 23.17 1.22 8.86
CA ASN A 227 22.51 0.34 7.91
C ASN A 227 21.25 -0.36 8.47
N ILE A 228 20.88 -0.09 9.70
CA ILE A 228 19.72 -0.67 10.36
C ILE A 228 18.63 0.38 10.50
N GLU A 229 17.42 0.02 10.17
CA GLU A 229 16.23 0.81 10.36
C GLU A 229 15.22 0.03 11.20
N LEU A 230 14.73 0.67 12.24
CA LEU A 230 13.66 0.17 13.10
C LEU A 230 12.44 1.06 12.88
N GLY A 231 11.31 0.47 12.58
CA GLY A 231 10.08 1.20 12.41
C GLY A 231 8.99 0.74 13.35
N LYS A 232 8.09 1.65 13.64
CA LYS A 232 6.84 1.38 14.33
C LYS A 232 5.74 2.18 13.67
N SER A 233 4.65 1.51 13.34
CA SER A 233 3.43 2.17 12.92
C SER A 233 2.23 1.72 13.76
N ARG A 234 1.23 2.57 13.81
CA ARG A 234 -0.01 2.27 14.50
C ARG A 234 -1.14 2.97 13.79
N HIS A 235 -2.23 2.28 13.53
CA HIS A 235 -3.48 2.92 13.19
C HIS A 235 -4.59 2.53 14.16
N ILE A 236 -5.51 3.47 14.35
CA ILE A 236 -6.70 3.30 15.15
C ILE A 236 -7.89 3.82 14.37
N LEU A 237 -8.94 2.99 14.32
CA LEU A 237 -10.25 3.35 13.80
C LEU A 237 -11.19 3.53 14.98
N ASN A 238 -11.89 4.65 15.04
CA ASN A 238 -12.81 4.96 16.12
C ASN A 238 -14.00 5.81 15.66
N GLY A 239 -15.07 5.83 16.44
CA GLY A 239 -16.33 6.48 16.06
C GLY A 239 -17.21 5.55 15.20
N GLY A 240 -18.04 6.10 14.36
CA GLY A 240 -18.95 5.32 13.50
C GLY A 240 -20.21 4.83 14.19
N TYR A 241 -20.44 5.23 15.44
CA TYR A 241 -21.62 4.92 16.25
C TYR A 241 -22.12 6.20 16.93
N ASN A 242 -23.43 6.29 17.12
CA ASN A 242 -24.04 7.42 17.86
C ASN A 242 -23.54 7.52 19.30
N ASP A 243 -23.01 6.43 19.86
CA ASP A 243 -22.64 6.29 21.26
C ASP A 243 -21.14 6.48 21.53
N ILE A 244 -20.32 6.71 20.49
CA ILE A 244 -18.86 6.86 20.61
C ILE A 244 -18.46 8.19 19.98
N PRO A 245 -18.51 9.29 20.73
CA PRO A 245 -18.05 10.58 20.25
C PRO A 245 -16.53 10.55 20.08
N TRP A 246 -16.05 11.00 18.93
CA TRP A 246 -14.64 11.31 18.75
C TRP A 246 -14.33 12.70 19.33
N SER A 247 -13.20 12.80 20.02
CA SER A 247 -12.69 14.07 20.54
C SER A 247 -11.24 14.29 20.12
N ILE A 248 -10.76 15.52 20.25
CA ILE A 248 -9.34 15.84 20.01
C ILE A 248 -8.42 15.07 20.98
N ASN A 249 -8.93 14.72 22.16
CA ASN A 249 -8.19 13.92 23.13
C ASN A 249 -7.95 12.51 22.58
N ASP A 250 -8.92 11.90 21.89
CA ASP A 250 -8.75 10.58 21.27
C ASP A 250 -7.62 10.58 20.24
N ALA A 251 -7.48 11.67 19.49
CA ALA A 251 -6.36 11.84 18.56
C ALA A 251 -5.01 11.88 19.30
N MET A 252 -4.94 12.50 20.47
CA MET A 252 -3.73 12.52 21.31
C MET A 252 -3.49 11.17 21.98
N ASP A 253 -4.55 10.49 22.37
CA ASP A 253 -4.46 9.17 22.99
C ASP A 253 -3.84 8.12 22.08
N VAL A 254 -4.03 8.23 20.75
CA VAL A 254 -3.34 7.38 19.76
C VAL A 254 -1.82 7.41 19.90
N LEU A 255 -1.26 8.56 20.28
CA LEU A 255 0.19 8.72 20.47
C LEU A 255 0.70 8.17 21.80
N ILE A 256 -0.09 8.32 22.86
CA ILE A 256 0.38 8.23 24.24
C ILE A 256 -0.18 6.99 24.94
N THR A 257 -1.44 6.64 24.71
CA THR A 257 -2.16 5.68 25.54
C THR A 257 -1.88 4.24 25.11
N GLN A 258 -1.55 3.41 26.11
CA GLN A 258 -1.47 1.96 25.95
C GLN A 258 -2.78 1.25 26.32
N ASN A 259 -3.78 1.99 26.79
CA ASN A 259 -5.04 1.44 27.24
C ASN A 259 -5.98 1.19 26.07
N ASN A 260 -6.50 -0.02 26.04
CA ASN A 260 -7.49 -0.45 25.08
C ASN A 260 -8.83 0.23 25.38
N ILE A 261 -9.23 1.17 24.53
CA ILE A 261 -10.59 1.71 24.60
C ILE A 261 -11.49 0.72 23.89
N LYS A 262 -12.43 0.16 24.60
CA LYS A 262 -13.31 -0.99 24.30
C LYS A 262 -13.94 -1.03 22.89
N TYR A 263 -13.82 0.04 22.10
CA TYR A 263 -14.52 0.20 20.82
C TYR A 263 -13.59 0.58 19.67
N TRP A 264 -12.29 0.64 19.90
CA TRP A 264 -11.32 0.96 18.85
C TRP A 264 -10.91 -0.31 18.13
N ASP A 265 -10.73 -0.17 16.81
CA ASP A 265 -10.06 -1.17 16.00
C ASP A 265 -8.63 -0.69 15.76
N GLU A 266 -7.66 -1.48 16.18
CA GLU A 266 -6.27 -1.07 16.25
C GLU A 266 -5.35 -2.08 15.58
N ILE A 267 -4.42 -1.59 14.75
CA ILE A 267 -3.25 -2.37 14.32
C ILE A 267 -1.99 -1.64 14.77
N VAL A 268 -1.09 -2.39 15.38
CA VAL A 268 0.27 -1.95 15.72
C VAL A 268 1.25 -2.81 14.97
N ASP A 269 2.19 -2.17 14.31
CA ASP A 269 3.21 -2.81 13.51
C ASP A 269 4.61 -2.37 13.92
N TYR A 270 5.55 -3.29 13.85
CA TYR A 270 6.98 -3.08 14.08
C TYR A 270 7.76 -3.71 12.94
N TYR A 271 8.80 -3.04 12.47
CA TYR A 271 9.69 -3.67 11.53
C TYR A 271 11.17 -3.39 11.82
N ILE A 272 12.00 -4.30 11.35
CA ILE A 272 13.43 -4.14 11.25
C ILE A 272 13.86 -4.34 9.81
N SER A 273 14.73 -3.46 9.32
CA SER A 273 15.34 -3.56 8.01
C SER A 273 16.85 -3.40 8.13
N ALA A 274 17.58 -4.33 7.53
CA ALA A 274 19.03 -4.29 7.46
C ALA A 274 19.49 -4.13 6.02
N ASN A 275 20.31 -3.12 5.77
CA ASN A 275 20.86 -2.76 4.48
C ASN A 275 22.35 -3.09 4.46
N PHE A 276 22.83 -3.74 3.40
CA PHE A 276 24.22 -4.11 3.20
C PHE A 276 24.72 -3.49 1.88
N PRO A 277 25.15 -2.22 1.88
CA PRO A 277 25.49 -1.48 0.65
C PRO A 277 26.56 -2.16 -0.19
N SER A 278 27.61 -2.68 0.44
CA SER A 278 28.71 -3.36 -0.26
C SER A 278 28.29 -4.61 -1.02
N SER A 279 27.27 -5.26 -0.58
CA SER A 279 26.72 -6.45 -1.24
C SER A 279 25.43 -6.15 -2.03
N GLY A 280 24.87 -4.94 -1.96
CA GLY A 280 23.58 -4.61 -2.57
C GLY A 280 22.41 -5.41 -2.02
N LEU A 281 22.48 -5.83 -0.73
CA LEU A 281 21.47 -6.68 -0.11
C LEU A 281 20.66 -5.89 0.90
N LYS A 282 19.33 -6.05 0.84
CA LYS A 282 18.39 -5.61 1.88
C LYS A 282 17.58 -6.81 2.38
N ILE A 283 17.44 -6.90 3.70
CA ILE A 283 16.58 -7.90 4.36
C ILE A 283 15.68 -7.15 5.32
N PHE A 284 14.45 -7.57 5.45
CA PHE A 284 13.52 -7.00 6.41
C PHE A 284 12.56 -8.04 6.99
N LEU A 285 12.05 -7.70 8.16
CA LEU A 285 10.94 -8.38 8.83
C LEU A 285 10.00 -7.30 9.40
N GLU A 286 8.74 -7.40 9.09
CA GLU A 286 7.63 -6.62 9.64
C GLU A 286 6.73 -7.56 10.43
N VAL A 287 6.30 -7.17 11.63
CA VAL A 287 5.43 -7.95 12.50
C VAL A 287 4.37 -7.04 13.08
N GLY A 288 3.13 -7.33 12.79
CA GLY A 288 1.98 -6.57 13.24
C GLY A 288 1.09 -7.35 14.22
N PHE A 289 0.32 -6.61 15.00
CA PHE A 289 -0.61 -7.15 15.98
C PHE A 289 -1.94 -6.41 15.86
N LEU A 290 -3.01 -7.20 15.77
CA LEU A 290 -4.37 -6.69 15.76
C LEU A 290 -4.87 -6.54 17.20
N ASN A 291 -5.57 -5.44 17.47
CA ASN A 291 -6.25 -5.18 18.73
C ASN A 291 -5.44 -5.57 19.97
N ARG A 292 -4.78 -4.62 20.61
CA ARG A 292 -4.06 -4.82 21.86
C ARG A 292 -4.93 -5.32 23.04
N SER A 293 -6.13 -5.80 22.81
CA SER A 293 -6.89 -6.55 23.82
C SER A 293 -6.19 -7.86 24.14
N PHE A 294 -4.94 -7.76 24.47
CA PHE A 294 -4.31 -8.79 25.21
C PHE A 294 -5.05 -8.88 26.55
N ASN A 295 -5.95 -9.82 26.68
CA ASN A 295 -6.10 -10.42 28.00
C ASN A 295 -4.68 -10.65 28.48
N GLU A 296 -4.33 -10.26 29.70
CA GLU A 296 -2.98 -10.41 30.25
C GLU A 296 -2.43 -11.84 30.13
N LYS A 297 -3.29 -12.81 29.81
CA LYS A 297 -2.99 -14.22 29.58
C LYS A 297 -2.73 -14.60 28.12
N ASP A 298 -3.29 -13.86 27.15
CA ASP A 298 -3.24 -14.19 25.71
C ASP A 298 -1.82 -14.16 25.12
N PRO A 299 -0.99 -13.15 25.35
CA PRO A 299 0.35 -13.11 24.78
C PRO A 299 1.30 -14.15 25.35
N LYS A 300 1.01 -14.65 26.56
CA LYS A 300 1.84 -15.66 27.21
C LYS A 300 1.53 -17.09 26.73
N VAL A 301 0.33 -17.30 26.20
CA VAL A 301 -0.17 -18.63 25.82
C VAL A 301 -0.35 -18.73 24.29
N TYR A 302 -0.70 -17.65 23.62
CA TYR A 302 -1.10 -17.65 22.20
C TYR A 302 -0.54 -16.42 21.46
N SER A 303 0.76 -16.28 21.43
CA SER A 303 1.43 -15.11 20.83
C SER A 303 1.20 -14.97 19.30
N ASP A 304 0.74 -16.00 18.63
CA ASP A 304 0.47 -16.06 17.19
C ASP A 304 -0.98 -15.75 16.81
N HIS A 305 -1.90 -15.64 17.80
CA HIS A 305 -3.33 -15.47 17.52
C HIS A 305 -3.67 -14.21 16.72
N THR A 306 -2.99 -13.12 16.97
CA THR A 306 -3.26 -11.83 16.34
C THR A 306 -2.08 -11.29 15.54
N MET A 307 -1.06 -12.13 15.36
CA MET A 307 0.18 -11.75 14.73
C MET A 307 0.08 -11.90 13.20
N GLY A 308 0.36 -10.81 12.48
CA GLY A 308 0.66 -10.84 11.07
C GLY A 308 2.14 -10.58 10.83
N SER A 309 2.67 -11.04 9.72
CA SER A 309 4.07 -10.82 9.38
C SER A 309 4.28 -10.60 7.89
N ASN A 310 5.30 -9.80 7.56
CA ASN A 310 5.81 -9.65 6.21
C ASN A 310 7.33 -9.69 6.26
N LEU A 311 7.92 -10.61 5.51
CA LEU A 311 9.37 -10.72 5.44
C LEU A 311 9.83 -10.66 3.99
N GLY A 312 11.02 -10.12 3.76
CA GLY A 312 11.53 -10.08 2.39
C GLY A 312 13.03 -9.86 2.30
N LEU A 313 13.50 -10.13 1.10
CA LEU A 313 14.88 -9.95 0.71
C LEU A 313 14.92 -9.33 -0.69
N ARG A 314 15.81 -8.37 -0.89
CA ARG A 314 16.13 -7.81 -2.20
C ARG A 314 17.63 -7.76 -2.39
N LYS A 315 18.08 -8.30 -3.51
CA LYS A 315 19.48 -8.33 -3.91
C LYS A 315 19.66 -7.56 -5.22
N TYR A 316 20.33 -6.46 -5.14
CA TYR A 316 20.77 -5.65 -6.28
C TYR A 316 22.21 -6.01 -6.64
N SER A 317 22.65 -5.69 -7.85
CA SER A 317 23.94 -6.07 -8.40
C SER A 317 24.20 -7.58 -8.23
N ALA A 318 23.22 -8.37 -8.67
CA ALA A 318 23.24 -9.81 -8.51
C ALA A 318 24.21 -10.47 -9.49
N PHE A 319 24.87 -11.54 -9.06
CA PHE A 319 25.76 -12.35 -9.89
C PHE A 319 26.92 -11.56 -10.56
N GLY A 320 27.30 -10.39 -9.97
CA GLY A 320 28.35 -9.54 -10.53
C GLY A 320 27.88 -8.58 -11.64
N TYR A 321 26.59 -8.49 -11.91
CA TYR A 321 25.99 -7.54 -12.88
C TYR A 321 25.24 -6.44 -12.13
N ASP A 322 25.68 -5.20 -12.30
CA ASP A 322 25.14 -4.07 -11.55
C ASP A 322 23.66 -3.83 -11.77
N GLU A 323 23.16 -4.16 -12.93
CA GLU A 323 21.76 -3.94 -13.28
C GLU A 323 20.84 -5.11 -12.88
N LEU A 324 21.39 -6.30 -12.64
CA LEU A 324 20.56 -7.44 -12.27
C LEU A 324 20.13 -7.37 -10.82
N MET A 325 18.88 -7.75 -10.60
CA MET A 325 18.31 -7.84 -9.25
C MET A 325 17.37 -9.03 -9.15
N PHE A 326 17.21 -9.53 -7.94
CA PHE A 326 16.13 -10.44 -7.58
C PHE A 326 15.65 -10.16 -6.16
N GLY A 327 14.47 -10.64 -5.84
CA GLY A 327 13.92 -10.53 -4.51
C GLY A 327 12.71 -11.43 -4.30
N PHE A 328 12.31 -11.51 -3.05
CA PHE A 328 11.05 -12.12 -2.66
C PHE A 328 10.43 -11.36 -1.48
N GLU A 329 9.13 -11.47 -1.34
CA GLU A 329 8.36 -11.07 -0.17
C GLU A 329 7.38 -12.18 0.20
N TYR A 330 7.19 -12.38 1.50
CA TYR A 330 6.20 -13.31 2.04
C TYR A 330 5.40 -12.63 3.13
N THR A 331 4.11 -12.50 2.90
CA THR A 331 3.17 -11.94 3.85
C THR A 331 2.28 -13.05 4.40
N ARG A 332 2.08 -13.06 5.71
CA ARG A 332 1.21 -14.02 6.37
C ARG A 332 0.27 -13.30 7.33
N LEU A 333 -1.01 -13.45 7.08
CA LEU A 333 -2.12 -12.93 7.88
C LEU A 333 -3.07 -14.07 8.29
N VAL A 334 -2.61 -15.32 8.17
CA VAL A 334 -3.34 -16.51 8.57
C VAL A 334 -3.44 -16.56 10.08
N GLN A 335 -4.60 -16.91 10.60
CA GLN A 335 -4.83 -17.04 12.04
C GLN A 335 -4.07 -18.23 12.64
N GLY A 336 -3.80 -18.14 13.95
CA GLY A 336 -3.16 -19.23 14.69
C GLY A 336 -4.03 -20.49 14.78
N LEU A 337 -3.38 -21.63 14.91
CA LEU A 337 -4.03 -22.96 14.91
C LEU A 337 -4.91 -23.24 16.15
N TYR A 338 -4.93 -22.34 17.13
CA TYR A 338 -5.65 -22.53 18.40
C TYR A 338 -7.00 -21.81 18.46
N TYR A 339 -7.55 -21.42 17.31
CA TYR A 339 -8.83 -20.71 17.21
C TYR A 339 -10.03 -21.48 17.82
N ASP A 340 -9.95 -22.80 17.91
CA ASP A 340 -11.01 -23.62 18.52
C ASP A 340 -11.18 -23.38 20.04
N ILE A 341 -10.15 -22.85 20.68
CA ILE A 341 -10.14 -22.60 22.13
C ILE A 341 -10.58 -21.17 22.44
N ILE A 342 -10.09 -20.21 21.67
CA ILE A 342 -10.43 -18.79 21.80
C ILE A 342 -10.63 -18.24 20.38
N PRO A 343 -11.84 -17.78 20.03
CA PRO A 343 -12.07 -17.17 18.72
C PRO A 343 -11.12 -15.98 18.52
N THR A 344 -10.27 -16.08 17.53
CA THR A 344 -9.35 -14.99 17.18
C THR A 344 -10.02 -14.06 16.19
N PRO A 345 -9.89 -12.74 16.35
CA PRO A 345 -10.35 -11.81 15.33
C PRO A 345 -9.49 -11.96 14.06
N ASN A 346 -10.13 -11.90 12.91
CA ASN A 346 -9.43 -11.80 11.63
C ASN A 346 -8.80 -10.42 11.47
N TRP A 347 -7.70 -10.35 10.75
CA TRP A 347 -7.18 -9.08 10.28
C TRP A 347 -8.21 -8.36 9.42
N TYR A 348 -8.35 -7.05 9.60
CA TYR A 348 -9.24 -6.18 8.79
C TYR A 348 -10.72 -6.63 8.74
N ASP A 349 -11.21 -7.39 9.72
CA ASP A 349 -12.54 -8.00 9.67
C ASP A 349 -13.68 -7.10 10.16
N ASN A 350 -13.36 -5.91 10.65
CA ASN A 350 -14.36 -5.05 11.27
C ASN A 350 -15.26 -4.37 10.24
N ILE A 351 -16.46 -4.92 10.07
CA ILE A 351 -17.48 -4.38 9.16
C ILE A 351 -17.84 -2.93 9.46
N LYS A 352 -17.74 -2.51 10.72
CA LYS A 352 -18.06 -1.14 11.17
C LYS A 352 -17.12 -0.10 10.59
N TYR A 353 -15.93 -0.53 10.20
CA TYR A 353 -14.90 0.27 9.56
C TYR A 353 -14.61 -0.20 8.13
N ASN A 354 -15.63 -0.77 7.47
CA ASN A 354 -15.54 -1.23 6.08
C ASN A 354 -14.37 -2.18 5.81
N TYR A 355 -14.03 -3.06 6.77
CA TYR A 355 -12.93 -4.02 6.60
C TYR A 355 -11.59 -3.35 6.28
N SER A 356 -11.29 -2.20 6.89
CA SER A 356 -10.10 -1.38 6.60
C SER A 356 -9.96 -1.05 5.11
N SER A 357 -11.07 -0.74 4.44
CA SER A 357 -11.10 -0.38 3.04
C SER A 357 -11.61 1.06 2.81
N TYR A 358 -11.08 1.69 1.77
CA TYR A 358 -11.52 2.99 1.30
C TYR A 358 -11.84 2.92 -0.18
N ARG A 359 -13.09 3.26 -0.52
CA ARG A 359 -13.63 3.17 -1.88
C ARG A 359 -13.42 1.79 -2.52
N GLY A 360 -13.68 0.74 -1.74
CA GLY A 360 -13.66 -0.64 -2.20
C GLY A 360 -12.29 -1.31 -2.23
N ARG A 361 -11.21 -0.58 -1.91
CA ARG A 361 -9.86 -1.13 -1.83
C ARG A 361 -9.35 -1.04 -0.39
N ARG A 362 -8.72 -2.10 0.10
CA ARG A 362 -8.05 -2.11 1.40
C ARG A 362 -6.86 -1.17 1.36
N TRP A 363 -6.68 -0.34 2.41
CA TRP A 363 -5.52 0.56 2.46
C TRP A 363 -4.25 -0.05 3.07
N ALA A 364 -4.33 -1.29 3.55
CA ALA A 364 -3.23 -2.08 4.09
C ALA A 364 -2.82 -3.21 3.13
N ALA A 365 -2.41 -4.37 3.63
CA ALA A 365 -2.03 -5.49 2.78
C ALA A 365 -3.17 -5.91 1.85
N HIS A 366 -2.91 -5.95 0.55
CA HIS A 366 -3.92 -6.28 -0.45
C HIS A 366 -4.39 -7.73 -0.37
N SER A 367 -3.53 -8.63 0.08
CA SER A 367 -3.85 -10.05 0.25
C SER A 367 -4.99 -10.30 1.25
N GLY A 368 -5.36 -9.29 2.04
CA GLY A 368 -6.53 -9.36 2.91
C GLY A 368 -6.34 -10.11 4.20
N ALA A 369 -7.45 -10.36 4.88
CA ALA A 369 -7.50 -11.15 6.10
C ALA A 369 -7.33 -12.64 5.80
N ASP A 370 -6.85 -13.40 6.79
CA ASP A 370 -6.73 -14.86 6.72
C ASP A 370 -6.05 -15.35 5.43
N SER A 371 -4.91 -14.72 5.11
CA SER A 371 -4.20 -14.92 3.84
C SER A 371 -2.73 -15.24 4.03
N ASP A 372 -2.16 -15.86 3.03
CA ASP A 372 -0.73 -15.86 2.78
C ASP A 372 -0.44 -15.49 1.32
N ASP A 373 0.69 -14.81 1.11
CA ASP A 373 1.05 -14.19 -0.15
C ASP A 373 2.57 -14.28 -0.34
N PHE A 374 3.00 -14.87 -1.43
CA PHE A 374 4.40 -15.09 -1.75
C PHE A 374 4.75 -14.57 -3.13
N LEU A 375 5.50 -13.47 -3.17
CA LEU A 375 6.05 -12.88 -4.38
C LEU A 375 7.52 -13.22 -4.57
N VAL A 376 7.88 -13.66 -5.76
CA VAL A 376 9.29 -13.77 -6.22
C VAL A 376 9.44 -12.96 -7.50
N PHE A 377 10.54 -12.23 -7.62
CA PHE A 377 10.81 -11.46 -8.83
C PHE A 377 12.30 -11.43 -9.17
N ILE A 378 12.57 -11.27 -10.46
CA ILE A 378 13.90 -11.06 -11.03
C ILE A 378 13.81 -9.97 -12.07
N GLY A 379 14.84 -9.16 -12.21
CA GLY A 379 14.79 -8.10 -13.19
C GLY A 379 16.12 -7.46 -13.50
N TYR A 380 16.07 -6.67 -14.55
CA TYR A 380 17.10 -5.74 -14.96
C TYR A 380 16.64 -4.31 -14.66
N ILE A 381 17.45 -3.52 -13.98
CA ILE A 381 17.09 -2.17 -13.57
C ILE A 381 18.28 -1.20 -13.64
N ASN A 382 18.14 -0.16 -14.44
CA ASN A 382 19.08 0.96 -14.49
C ASN A 382 18.33 2.30 -14.60
N ASP A 383 19.05 3.42 -14.73
CA ASP A 383 18.52 4.78 -14.75
C ASP A 383 17.55 5.08 -15.90
N ARG A 384 17.62 4.31 -16.98
CA ARG A 384 16.86 4.57 -18.21
C ARG A 384 15.79 3.55 -18.46
N ALA A 385 16.01 2.32 -18.03
CA ALA A 385 15.13 1.22 -18.34
C ALA A 385 15.06 0.20 -17.20
N SER A 386 13.94 -0.48 -17.10
CA SER A 386 13.81 -1.67 -16.27
C SER A 386 12.95 -2.71 -16.96
N ILE A 387 13.27 -3.97 -16.71
CA ILE A 387 12.42 -5.12 -17.05
C ILE A 387 12.39 -6.00 -15.81
N ILE A 388 11.21 -6.22 -15.26
CA ILE A 388 11.03 -7.04 -14.07
C ILE A 388 9.96 -8.09 -14.37
N TYR A 389 10.31 -9.33 -14.11
CA TYR A 389 9.38 -10.45 -14.12
C TYR A 389 9.13 -10.91 -12.69
N GLY A 390 7.86 -11.02 -12.33
CA GLY A 390 7.39 -11.47 -11.02
C GLY A 390 6.41 -12.61 -11.14
N VAL A 391 6.43 -13.49 -10.13
CA VAL A 391 5.45 -14.54 -9.92
C VAL A 391 4.92 -14.40 -8.51
N ASN A 392 3.62 -14.35 -8.37
CA ASN A 392 2.93 -14.25 -7.10
C ASN A 392 2.01 -15.46 -6.90
N TYR A 393 1.96 -15.94 -5.66
CA TYR A 393 1.05 -16.98 -5.20
C TYR A 393 0.38 -16.52 -3.92
N GLU A 394 -0.94 -16.42 -3.95
CA GLU A 394 -1.74 -15.98 -2.81
C GLU A 394 -2.81 -17.03 -2.47
N ARG A 395 -3.13 -17.12 -1.17
CA ARG A 395 -4.31 -17.82 -0.70
C ARG A 395 -5.11 -16.92 0.22
N HIS A 396 -6.42 -16.94 0.06
CA HIS A 396 -7.37 -16.17 0.86
C HIS A 396 -8.33 -17.11 1.57
N GLY A 397 -8.69 -16.79 2.83
CA GLY A 397 -9.59 -17.61 3.61
C GLY A 397 -8.99 -18.96 4.03
N VAL A 398 -7.68 -18.99 4.31
CA VAL A 398 -6.91 -20.23 4.56
C VAL A 398 -7.44 -21.02 5.75
N THR A 399 -7.91 -20.33 6.80
CA THR A 399 -8.40 -20.95 8.03
C THR A 399 -9.90 -21.31 7.96
N TYR A 400 -10.69 -20.47 7.31
CA TYR A 400 -12.16 -20.58 7.43
C TYR A 400 -12.88 -21.08 6.18
N HIS A 401 -12.19 -21.07 5.03
CA HIS A 401 -12.81 -21.49 3.78
C HIS A 401 -12.21 -22.80 3.26
N PHE A 402 -13.07 -23.75 2.96
CA PHE A 402 -12.70 -25.02 2.36
C PHE A 402 -13.54 -25.22 1.08
N PRO A 403 -12.90 -25.07 -0.07
CA PRO A 403 -11.51 -24.70 -0.33
C PRO A 403 -11.25 -23.20 -0.12
N PRO A 404 -10.02 -22.79 0.18
CA PRO A 404 -9.61 -21.38 0.12
C PRO A 404 -9.60 -20.90 -1.33
N GLU A 405 -9.73 -19.60 -1.54
CA GLU A 405 -9.42 -19.01 -2.84
C GLU A 405 -7.90 -19.04 -3.05
N VAL A 406 -7.46 -19.49 -4.22
CA VAL A 406 -6.04 -19.58 -4.58
C VAL A 406 -5.80 -18.76 -5.83
N LYS A 407 -4.89 -17.81 -5.75
CA LYS A 407 -4.50 -16.93 -6.84
C LYS A 407 -3.05 -17.19 -7.24
N PHE A 408 -2.83 -17.37 -8.54
CA PHE A 408 -1.51 -17.43 -9.13
C PHE A 408 -1.39 -16.35 -10.21
N GLU A 409 -0.38 -15.52 -10.09
CA GLU A 409 -0.14 -14.40 -10.98
C GLU A 409 1.27 -14.45 -11.55
N SER A 410 1.41 -14.14 -12.82
CA SER A 410 2.69 -13.83 -13.46
C SER A 410 2.63 -12.46 -14.10
N ARG A 411 3.64 -11.63 -13.83
CA ARG A 411 3.68 -10.24 -14.26
C ARG A 411 5.01 -9.89 -14.90
N ILE A 412 4.96 -9.16 -16.01
CA ILE A 412 6.12 -8.54 -16.62
C ILE A 412 5.90 -7.04 -16.67
N SER A 413 6.84 -6.30 -16.08
CA SER A 413 6.83 -4.83 -16.05
C SER A 413 8.04 -4.30 -16.78
N VAL A 414 7.80 -3.41 -17.74
CA VAL A 414 8.85 -2.75 -18.51
C VAL A 414 8.73 -1.25 -18.33
N SER A 415 9.81 -0.58 -18.03
CA SER A 415 9.83 0.88 -17.98
C SER A 415 10.97 1.45 -18.78
N PHE A 416 10.75 2.63 -19.31
CA PHE A 416 11.73 3.37 -20.08
C PHE A 416 11.62 4.86 -19.81
N LYS A 417 12.75 5.52 -19.56
CA LYS A 417 12.85 6.96 -19.32
C LYS A 417 13.65 7.63 -20.45
N TYR A 418 13.02 8.58 -21.10
CA TYR A 418 13.68 9.44 -22.07
C TYR A 418 13.44 10.91 -21.74
N LYS A 419 14.49 11.63 -21.34
CA LYS A 419 14.39 13.01 -20.84
C LYS A 419 13.33 13.13 -19.74
N ASN A 420 12.30 13.92 -19.98
CA ASN A 420 11.19 14.18 -19.05
C ASN A 420 9.98 13.27 -19.28
N THR A 421 10.12 12.28 -20.15
CA THR A 421 9.06 11.30 -20.43
C THR A 421 9.41 9.96 -19.83
N PHE A 422 8.44 9.35 -19.16
CA PHE A 422 8.50 8.02 -18.63
C PHE A 422 7.40 7.17 -19.27
N ILE A 423 7.77 6.02 -19.78
CA ILE A 423 6.85 5.05 -20.38
C ILE A 423 6.91 3.78 -19.53
N TYR A 424 5.76 3.26 -19.19
CA TYR A 424 5.61 2.03 -18.44
C TYR A 424 4.60 1.12 -19.13
N LEU A 425 4.95 -0.15 -19.20
CA LEU A 425 4.09 -1.22 -19.68
C LEU A 425 4.07 -2.31 -18.63
N ASN A 426 2.89 -2.75 -18.26
CA ASN A 426 2.68 -3.88 -17.37
C ASN A 426 1.74 -4.88 -18.03
N TYR A 427 2.15 -6.11 -18.10
CA TYR A 427 1.31 -7.22 -18.50
C TYR A 427 1.23 -8.21 -17.34
N GLU A 428 0.02 -8.58 -16.99
CA GLU A 428 -0.29 -9.50 -15.92
C GLU A 428 -1.21 -10.60 -16.44
N ASN A 429 -0.88 -11.83 -16.07
CA ASN A 429 -1.71 -12.99 -16.31
C ASN A 429 -2.00 -13.66 -14.98
N GLU A 430 -3.27 -13.66 -14.61
CA GLU A 430 -3.78 -14.13 -13.34
C GLU A 430 -4.69 -15.34 -13.55
N TYR A 431 -4.57 -16.27 -12.62
CA TYR A 431 -5.38 -17.47 -12.52
C TYR A 431 -5.87 -17.60 -11.08
N ILE A 432 -7.18 -17.68 -10.90
CA ILE A 432 -7.79 -17.85 -9.58
C ILE A 432 -8.63 -19.12 -9.57
N GLU A 433 -8.40 -19.97 -8.59
CA GLU A 433 -9.26 -21.10 -8.24
C GLU A 433 -10.19 -20.72 -7.08
N HIS A 434 -11.39 -21.27 -7.09
CA HIS A 434 -12.40 -21.05 -6.06
C HIS A 434 -12.77 -19.58 -5.87
N TYR A 435 -12.80 -18.81 -6.95
CA TYR A 435 -13.10 -17.38 -6.91
C TYR A 435 -14.37 -17.08 -6.11
N GLY A 436 -14.23 -16.17 -5.13
CA GLY A 436 -15.31 -15.81 -4.20
C GLY A 436 -15.65 -16.92 -3.21
N PHE A 437 -14.75 -17.87 -2.97
CA PHE A 437 -14.93 -19.04 -2.08
C PHE A 437 -16.08 -19.94 -2.51
N VAL A 438 -16.33 -20.01 -3.81
CA VAL A 438 -17.37 -20.84 -4.40
C VAL A 438 -16.79 -22.19 -4.78
N ASP A 439 -17.23 -23.20 -4.07
CA ASP A 439 -17.08 -24.59 -4.47
C ASP A 439 -18.41 -25.00 -5.10
N VAL A 440 -18.42 -25.26 -6.38
CA VAL A 440 -19.65 -25.41 -7.15
C VAL A 440 -20.23 -26.81 -7.04
N ASN A 441 -19.47 -27.79 -6.64
CA ASN A 441 -19.94 -29.16 -6.42
C ASN A 441 -19.63 -29.63 -5.02
N ARG A 442 -20.28 -29.08 -4.01
CA ARG A 442 -20.27 -29.70 -2.71
C ARG A 442 -21.11 -30.99 -2.65
N ASN A 443 -20.68 -31.97 -3.36
CA ASN A 443 -20.65 -33.28 -2.78
C ASN A 443 -19.36 -33.32 -1.95
N VAL A 444 -19.46 -33.14 -0.67
CA VAL A 444 -18.36 -33.04 0.30
C VAL A 444 -17.36 -34.22 0.16
N TRP A 445 -17.69 -35.20 -0.60
CA TRP A 445 -16.96 -36.47 -0.81
C TRP A 445 -16.29 -36.58 -2.19
N ASN A 446 -16.56 -35.72 -3.15
CA ASN A 446 -16.07 -35.93 -4.52
C ASN A 446 -15.06 -34.92 -5.02
N GLU A 447 -14.74 -33.84 -4.28
CA GLU A 447 -13.76 -32.81 -4.66
C GLU A 447 -13.82 -32.36 -6.14
N THR A 448 -15.01 -32.42 -6.73
CA THR A 448 -15.17 -32.03 -8.13
C THR A 448 -15.53 -30.55 -8.23
N PHE A 449 -14.73 -29.83 -9.01
CA PHE A 449 -14.88 -28.41 -9.22
C PHE A 449 -15.71 -28.15 -10.48
N GLU A 450 -16.69 -27.26 -10.40
CA GLU A 450 -17.31 -26.79 -11.61
C GLU A 450 -16.40 -25.88 -12.42
N PRO A 451 -16.44 -25.92 -13.74
CA PRO A 451 -15.61 -25.08 -14.61
C PRO A 451 -15.76 -23.57 -14.39
N GLY A 452 -16.84 -23.13 -13.75
CA GLY A 452 -17.09 -21.70 -13.47
C GLY A 452 -16.38 -21.16 -12.24
N SER A 453 -15.80 -22.00 -11.38
CA SER A 453 -15.05 -21.55 -10.19
C SER A 453 -13.64 -21.04 -10.52
N ILE A 454 -13.14 -21.33 -11.70
CA ILE A 454 -11.84 -20.91 -12.18
C ILE A 454 -11.99 -19.59 -12.95
N GLN A 455 -11.22 -18.58 -12.54
CA GLN A 455 -11.13 -17.31 -13.26
C GLN A 455 -9.76 -17.14 -13.87
N ARG A 456 -9.72 -16.64 -15.10
CA ARG A 456 -8.49 -16.24 -15.78
C ARG A 456 -8.63 -14.83 -16.24
N THR A 457 -7.66 -14.00 -15.88
CA THR A 457 -7.63 -12.59 -16.23
C THR A 457 -6.28 -12.24 -16.84
N GLN A 458 -6.30 -11.52 -17.93
CA GLN A 458 -5.11 -10.93 -18.52
C GLN A 458 -5.32 -9.42 -18.56
N THR A 459 -4.36 -8.69 -18.03
CA THR A 459 -4.43 -7.25 -17.97
C THR A 459 -3.18 -6.64 -18.58
N LEU A 460 -3.36 -5.75 -19.52
CA LEU A 460 -2.31 -4.94 -20.11
C LEU A 460 -2.53 -3.50 -19.70
N LEU A 461 -1.50 -2.87 -19.15
CA LEU A 461 -1.47 -1.45 -18.81
C LEU A 461 -0.32 -0.77 -19.55
N ILE A 462 -0.60 0.33 -20.20
CA ILE A 462 0.41 1.23 -20.79
C ILE A 462 0.23 2.60 -20.16
N SER A 463 1.30 3.13 -19.58
CA SER A 463 1.35 4.45 -18.95
C SER A 463 2.40 5.31 -19.62
N ILE A 464 2.03 6.53 -19.96
CA ILE A 464 2.94 7.55 -20.49
C ILE A 464 2.84 8.77 -19.57
N GLU A 465 3.96 9.15 -18.97
CA GLU A 465 4.07 10.32 -18.10
C GLU A 465 5.06 11.32 -18.71
N HIS A 466 4.68 12.58 -18.75
CA HIS A 466 5.56 13.66 -19.19
C HIS A 466 5.53 14.80 -18.17
N THR A 467 6.72 15.30 -17.78
CA THR A 467 6.84 16.38 -16.81
C THR A 467 7.47 17.62 -17.43
N PHE A 468 6.81 18.76 -17.26
CA PHE A 468 7.31 20.09 -17.58
C PHE A 468 7.81 20.76 -16.29
N SER A 469 8.97 21.41 -16.37
CA SER A 469 9.54 22.20 -15.26
C SER A 469 9.68 23.65 -15.76
N PHE A 470 9.17 24.61 -14.99
CA PHE A 470 9.19 26.03 -15.30
C PHE A 470 10.05 26.80 -14.31
#